data_c9cccbc28cd1c9bb93f4d634c046b5de
#
_entry.id   c9cccbc28cd1c9bb93f4d634c046b5de
#
_cell.length_a   1.000
_cell.length_b   1.000
_cell.length_c   1.000
_cell.angle_alpha   90.00
_cell.angle_beta   90.00
_cell.angle_gamma   90.00
#
_symmetry.space_group_name_H-M   'P 1'
#
loop_
_entity.id
_entity.type
_entity.pdbx_description
1 polymer ?
#
loop_
_entity_poly.entity_id
_entity_poly.type
_entity_poly.pdbx_seq_one_letter_code
_entity_poly.pdbx_strand_id
1 'polypeptide(L)'
;MGKRYQNHDDLEEINVEIEVQGLASISKNIKESVVGLTLPQVRYLVDAYYQMQGARMAMENQARSLIQGYDSTVDGAKDAHPLAIQWTSKAFRNDEGQIQKMLDKYTDSIPMGRYLKSIKGIGPVLAAGLLAYLNIDKANHANQFISYAGLNDNNNPWLGRDGSAKLIKELKTMFPDENPKNLSDDVFIEICRRTHRSFESVRLYSQVREEKTNERKGYTTWDSLQSYLAMPPYNKDLKTLCYKIGESFKMVSGRESSLYGKLYRQRKAYETIKNDNLEYADQAAAILKKKNIGKGTDAYKAYSKGKLPKAHIQARAQRATVKIFLHHVFDAMYFEKYHIDPPTPYVLEYMGHEDMIYPEVDYKEFF
;
A
#
# COMPACT_ATOMS: atom_id res chain seq x y z
N MET A 1 -31.09 29.48 -23.52
CA MET A 1 -30.66 29.88 -24.89
C MET A 1 -29.16 29.66 -24.97
N GLY A 2 -28.73 28.52 -25.48
CA GLY A 2 -27.33 28.19 -25.67
C GLY A 2 -26.82 28.67 -27.01
N LYS A 3 -25.79 29.48 -27.01
CA LYS A 3 -25.06 29.84 -28.23
C LYS A 3 -24.20 28.63 -28.65
N ARG A 4 -24.56 28.08 -29.82
CA ARG A 4 -23.70 27.13 -30.56
C ARG A 4 -22.48 27.88 -31.04
N TYR A 5 -21.30 27.42 -30.69
CA TYR A 5 -20.05 27.74 -31.38
C TYR A 5 -20.01 26.91 -32.66
N GLN A 6 -20.26 27.52 -33.79
CA GLN A 6 -19.89 27.03 -35.12
C GLN A 6 -18.59 27.73 -35.50
N ASN A 7 -17.61 26.93 -35.86
CA ASN A 7 -16.60 27.00 -36.92
C ASN A 7 -15.33 26.31 -36.49
N HIS A 8 -15.18 25.11 -37.04
CA HIS A 8 -14.01 24.26 -36.79
C HIS A 8 -13.03 24.21 -38.01
N ASP A 9 -13.20 25.07 -39.02
CA ASP A 9 -12.53 24.86 -40.31
C ASP A 9 -11.32 25.75 -40.60
N ASP A 10 -10.85 26.58 -39.65
CA ASP A 10 -9.70 27.48 -39.86
C ASP A 10 -8.65 27.44 -38.71
N LEU A 11 -8.50 26.34 -38.05
CA LEU A 11 -7.34 26.16 -37.17
C LEU A 11 -6.22 25.48 -37.98
N GLU A 12 -5.35 26.30 -38.60
CA GLU A 12 -4.02 25.86 -38.94
C GLU A 12 -3.44 25.08 -37.75
N GLU A 13 -2.95 23.86 -38.00
CA GLU A 13 -2.20 23.08 -36.99
C GLU A 13 -0.95 23.87 -36.63
N ILE A 14 -1.10 24.79 -35.69
CA ILE A 14 0.03 25.39 -35.00
C ILE A 14 0.51 24.29 -34.06
N ASN A 15 1.51 23.54 -34.49
CA ASN A 15 2.28 22.64 -33.67
C ASN A 15 3.09 23.48 -32.66
N VAL A 16 2.38 24.09 -31.71
CA VAL A 16 3.01 24.80 -30.60
C VAL A 16 3.48 23.74 -29.64
N GLU A 17 4.77 23.41 -29.72
CA GLU A 17 5.45 22.72 -28.66
C GLU A 17 5.25 23.55 -27.39
N ILE A 18 4.37 23.08 -26.48
CA ILE A 18 4.08 23.80 -25.25
C ILE A 18 5.32 23.72 -24.38
N GLU A 19 6.20 24.71 -24.51
CA GLU A 19 7.27 24.90 -23.56
C GLU A 19 6.65 25.25 -22.19
N VAL A 20 6.74 24.32 -21.26
CA VAL A 20 6.41 24.57 -19.85
C VAL A 20 7.57 25.36 -19.26
N GLN A 21 7.72 26.61 -19.68
CA GLN A 21 8.67 27.55 -19.08
C GLN A 21 8.18 27.88 -17.67
N GLY A 22 9.01 27.64 -16.68
CA GLY A 22 8.78 28.04 -15.29
C GLY A 22 8.71 26.92 -14.27
N LEU A 23 8.62 25.65 -14.67
CA LEU A 23 8.82 24.54 -13.73
C LEU A 23 10.30 24.18 -13.72
N ALA A 24 10.99 24.71 -12.71
CA ALA A 24 12.42 24.51 -12.57
C ALA A 24 12.76 23.02 -12.53
N SER A 25 13.62 22.58 -13.44
CA SER A 25 14.30 21.30 -13.29
C SER A 25 15.04 21.29 -11.96
N ILE A 26 14.99 20.17 -11.21
CA ILE A 26 15.76 20.04 -9.98
C ILE A 26 17.23 20.31 -10.29
N SER A 27 17.81 21.25 -9.56
CA SER A 27 19.25 21.54 -9.68
C SER A 27 20.08 20.31 -9.31
N LYS A 28 21.32 20.27 -9.79
CA LYS A 28 22.27 19.20 -9.43
C LYS A 28 22.44 19.10 -7.91
N ASN A 29 22.53 20.23 -7.22
CA ASN A 29 22.70 20.28 -5.75
C ASN A 29 21.51 19.66 -5.01
N ILE A 30 20.27 19.92 -5.45
CA ILE A 30 19.07 19.30 -4.86
C ILE A 30 19.11 17.79 -5.08
N LYS A 31 19.47 17.33 -6.29
CA LYS A 31 19.62 15.89 -6.59
C LYS A 31 20.68 15.22 -5.70
N GLU A 32 21.79 15.87 -5.46
CA GLU A 32 22.88 15.33 -4.64
C GLU A 32 22.51 15.31 -3.15
N SER A 33 21.72 16.27 -2.68
CA SER A 33 21.29 16.36 -1.28
C SER A 33 20.44 15.19 -0.81
N VAL A 34 19.82 14.42 -1.72
CA VAL A 34 18.95 13.30 -1.34
C VAL A 34 19.71 12.09 -0.82
N VAL A 35 21.02 11.97 -1.08
CA VAL A 35 21.84 10.82 -0.66
C VAL A 35 21.93 10.71 0.87
N GLY A 36 21.83 11.83 1.59
CA GLY A 36 21.90 11.89 3.05
C GLY A 36 20.54 11.95 3.76
N LEU A 37 19.43 11.70 3.07
CA LEU A 37 18.11 11.81 3.68
C LEU A 37 17.86 10.72 4.73
N THR A 38 17.24 11.12 5.83
CA THR A 38 16.74 10.21 6.85
C THR A 38 15.45 9.51 6.38
N LEU A 39 15.12 8.35 6.96
CA LEU A 39 13.90 7.60 6.59
C LEU A 39 12.61 8.43 6.68
N PRO A 40 12.39 9.29 7.70
CA PRO A 40 11.24 10.19 7.72
C PRO A 40 11.20 11.18 6.54
N GLN A 41 12.37 11.71 6.14
CA GLN A 41 12.44 12.61 4.98
C GLN A 41 12.17 11.89 3.67
N VAL A 42 12.61 10.64 3.52
CA VAL A 42 12.27 9.80 2.36
C VAL A 42 10.78 9.51 2.32
N ARG A 43 10.14 9.20 3.47
CA ARG A 43 8.66 9.05 3.55
C ARG A 43 7.95 10.30 3.06
N TYR A 44 8.40 11.47 3.50
CA TYR A 44 7.84 12.73 3.02
C TYR A 44 7.90 12.86 1.49
N LEU A 45 9.02 12.50 0.85
CA LEU A 45 9.14 12.55 -0.60
C LEU A 45 8.24 11.51 -1.30
N VAL A 46 8.11 10.31 -0.74
CA VAL A 46 7.19 9.28 -1.26
C VAL A 46 5.73 9.76 -1.16
N ASP A 47 5.37 10.36 -0.04
CA ASP A 47 4.03 10.91 0.16
C ASP A 47 3.75 12.08 -0.79
N ALA A 48 4.74 12.99 -0.95
CA ALA A 48 4.67 14.11 -1.90
C ALA A 48 4.48 13.60 -3.35
N TYR A 49 5.21 12.56 -3.75
CA TYR A 49 5.04 11.93 -5.07
C TYR A 49 3.58 11.46 -5.27
N TYR A 50 3.02 10.73 -4.30
CA TYR A 50 1.67 10.20 -4.44
C TYR A 50 0.59 11.27 -4.34
N GLN A 51 0.82 12.36 -3.61
CA GLN A 51 -0.07 13.53 -3.60
C GLN A 51 -0.09 14.22 -4.97
N MET A 52 1.09 14.45 -5.58
CA MET A 52 1.18 15.02 -6.92
C MET A 52 0.54 14.11 -7.98
N GLN A 53 0.78 12.81 -7.91
CA GLN A 53 0.13 11.83 -8.78
C GLN A 53 -1.39 11.85 -8.63
N GLY A 54 -1.90 11.90 -7.40
CA GLY A 54 -3.33 11.98 -7.13
C GLY A 54 -3.96 13.26 -7.67
N ALA A 55 -3.31 14.40 -7.45
CA ALA A 55 -3.76 15.69 -7.97
C ALA A 55 -3.78 15.72 -9.51
N ARG A 56 -2.72 15.24 -10.15
CA ARG A 56 -2.66 15.09 -11.61
C ARG A 56 -3.80 14.23 -12.14
N MET A 57 -3.99 13.05 -11.58
CA MET A 57 -5.06 12.13 -12.02
C MET A 57 -6.46 12.74 -11.85
N ALA A 58 -6.70 13.45 -10.73
CA ALA A 58 -7.96 14.13 -10.50
C ALA A 58 -8.21 15.24 -11.55
N MET A 59 -7.20 16.05 -11.83
CA MET A 59 -7.28 17.11 -12.83
C MET A 59 -7.45 16.56 -14.26
N GLU A 60 -6.72 15.51 -14.62
CA GLU A 60 -6.88 14.85 -15.92
C GLU A 60 -8.28 14.25 -16.09
N ASN A 61 -8.87 13.68 -15.03
CA ASN A 61 -10.23 13.16 -15.08
C ASN A 61 -11.27 14.30 -15.19
N GLN A 62 -11.08 15.42 -14.48
CA GLN A 62 -11.94 16.59 -14.61
C GLN A 62 -11.84 17.17 -16.03
N ALA A 63 -10.62 17.31 -16.56
CA ALA A 63 -10.43 17.79 -17.92
C ALA A 63 -11.17 16.90 -18.94
N ARG A 64 -11.06 15.58 -18.84
CA ARG A 64 -11.79 14.66 -19.70
C ARG A 64 -13.30 14.87 -19.66
N SER A 65 -13.86 15.19 -18.50
CA SER A 65 -15.30 15.41 -18.35
C SER A 65 -15.81 16.70 -19.01
N LEU A 66 -14.90 17.63 -19.35
CA LEU A 66 -15.24 18.87 -20.05
C LEU A 66 -15.49 18.68 -21.55
N ILE A 67 -15.05 17.56 -22.13
CA ILE A 67 -15.26 17.25 -23.54
C ILE A 67 -16.56 16.45 -23.67
N GLN A 68 -17.59 17.02 -24.30
CA GLN A 68 -18.83 16.31 -24.62
C GLN A 68 -18.55 15.21 -25.65
N GLY A 69 -18.96 13.97 -25.34
CA GLY A 69 -18.77 12.82 -26.24
C GLY A 69 -17.35 12.23 -26.19
N TYR A 70 -16.59 12.50 -25.13
CA TYR A 70 -15.24 11.95 -24.98
C TYR A 70 -15.23 10.42 -25.02
N ASP A 71 -14.57 9.88 -26.03
CA ASP A 71 -14.24 8.45 -26.11
C ASP A 71 -12.82 8.26 -25.56
N SER A 72 -12.70 7.56 -24.43
CA SER A 72 -11.41 7.27 -23.79
C SER A 72 -10.48 6.37 -24.61
N THR A 73 -11.00 5.77 -25.68
CA THR A 73 -10.26 4.85 -26.57
C THR A 73 -9.56 5.59 -27.73
N VAL A 74 -9.90 6.85 -27.98
CA VAL A 74 -9.30 7.64 -29.06
C VAL A 74 -8.01 8.28 -28.58
N ASP A 75 -6.86 7.84 -29.11
CA ASP A 75 -5.59 8.55 -28.98
C ASP A 75 -5.72 9.93 -29.64
N GLY A 76 -5.33 11.00 -28.93
CA GLY A 76 -5.46 12.37 -29.40
C GLY A 76 -6.52 13.20 -28.68
N ALA A 77 -7.46 12.59 -27.94
CA ALA A 77 -8.42 13.35 -27.12
C ALA A 77 -7.75 14.22 -26.03
N LYS A 78 -6.50 13.95 -25.69
CA LYS A 78 -5.69 14.76 -24.77
C LYS A 78 -5.29 16.11 -25.35
N ASP A 79 -5.15 16.21 -26.66
CA ASP A 79 -4.72 17.41 -27.39
C ASP A 79 -5.89 18.30 -27.78
N ALA A 80 -7.14 17.84 -27.59
CA ALA A 80 -8.35 18.61 -27.83
C ALA A 80 -8.66 19.68 -26.76
N HIS A 81 -7.86 19.73 -25.68
CA HIS A 81 -8.06 20.71 -24.62
C HIS A 81 -7.41 22.06 -24.94
N PRO A 82 -7.99 23.17 -24.44
CA PRO A 82 -7.33 24.48 -24.47
C PRO A 82 -5.93 24.42 -23.83
N LEU A 83 -4.98 25.19 -24.37
CA LEU A 83 -3.58 25.20 -23.93
C LEU A 83 -3.41 25.37 -22.42
N ALA A 84 -4.25 26.19 -21.76
CA ALA A 84 -4.21 26.38 -20.30
C ALA A 84 -4.48 25.07 -19.52
N ILE A 85 -5.41 24.24 -19.99
CA ILE A 85 -5.75 22.95 -19.35
C ILE A 85 -4.62 21.94 -19.60
N GLN A 86 -4.10 21.90 -20.82
CA GLN A 86 -2.95 21.06 -21.15
C GLN A 86 -1.71 21.45 -20.31
N TRP A 87 -1.45 22.75 -20.17
CA TRP A 87 -0.33 23.26 -19.37
C TRP A 87 -0.46 22.81 -17.91
N THR A 88 -1.64 22.92 -17.30
CA THR A 88 -1.88 22.50 -15.92
C THR A 88 -1.56 21.01 -15.71
N SER A 89 -2.02 20.14 -16.62
CA SER A 89 -1.73 18.70 -16.57
C SER A 89 -0.23 18.41 -16.73
N LYS A 90 0.45 19.12 -17.66
CA LYS A 90 1.89 18.99 -17.87
C LYS A 90 2.69 19.45 -16.65
N ALA A 91 2.26 20.51 -15.96
CA ALA A 91 2.88 21.03 -14.75
C ALA A 91 2.92 19.96 -13.65
N PHE A 92 1.77 19.38 -13.28
CA PHE A 92 1.71 18.32 -12.28
C PHE A 92 2.51 17.08 -12.66
N ARG A 93 2.51 16.70 -13.94
CA ARG A 93 3.30 15.57 -14.43
C ARG A 93 4.81 15.83 -14.32
N ASN A 94 5.24 17.06 -14.59
CA ASN A 94 6.63 17.44 -14.42
C ASN A 94 7.08 17.36 -12.95
N ASP A 95 6.28 17.90 -12.02
CA ASP A 95 6.58 17.87 -10.58
C ASP A 95 6.64 16.43 -10.05
N GLU A 96 5.67 15.59 -10.43
CA GLU A 96 5.70 14.15 -10.13
C GLU A 96 7.01 13.51 -10.62
N GLY A 97 7.41 13.81 -11.86
CA GLY A 97 8.65 13.30 -12.47
C GLY A 97 9.91 13.80 -11.79
N GLN A 98 9.94 15.04 -11.28
CA GLN A 98 11.09 15.58 -10.55
C GLN A 98 11.26 14.87 -9.19
N ILE A 99 10.17 14.63 -8.45
CA ILE A 99 10.22 13.86 -7.20
C ILE A 99 10.67 12.42 -7.47
N GLN A 100 10.18 11.80 -8.53
CA GLN A 100 10.63 10.46 -8.93
C GLN A 100 12.15 10.41 -9.19
N LYS A 101 12.73 11.42 -9.87
CA LYS A 101 14.19 11.50 -10.09
C LYS A 101 14.98 11.65 -8.79
N MET A 102 14.43 12.35 -7.79
CA MET A 102 15.04 12.44 -6.46
C MET A 102 15.07 11.06 -5.78
N LEU A 103 13.94 10.36 -5.77
CA LEU A 103 13.81 9.01 -5.19
C LEU A 103 14.68 7.98 -5.95
N ASP A 104 14.85 8.14 -7.25
CA ASP A 104 15.74 7.31 -8.06
C ASP A 104 17.20 7.48 -7.63
N LYS A 105 17.66 8.73 -7.50
CA LYS A 105 19.01 9.01 -7.00
C LYS A 105 19.24 8.50 -5.57
N TYR A 106 18.24 8.63 -4.69
CA TYR A 106 18.30 8.09 -3.34
C TYR A 106 18.47 6.57 -3.35
N THR A 107 17.62 5.85 -4.10
CA THR A 107 17.66 4.39 -4.16
C THR A 107 18.96 3.87 -4.81
N ASP A 108 19.53 4.58 -5.80
CA ASP A 108 20.82 4.23 -6.40
C ASP A 108 21.99 4.36 -5.41
N SER A 109 21.89 5.25 -4.43
CA SER A 109 22.94 5.44 -3.43
C SER A 109 23.01 4.31 -2.39
N ILE A 110 21.99 3.45 -2.31
CA ILE A 110 21.86 2.40 -1.30
C ILE A 110 21.90 1.01 -1.98
N PRO A 111 22.75 0.06 -1.51
CA PRO A 111 22.82 -1.29 -2.08
C PRO A 111 21.45 -1.97 -2.17
N MET A 112 20.70 -2.01 -1.05
CA MET A 112 19.35 -2.54 -1.01
C MET A 112 18.40 -1.83 -1.99
N GLY A 113 18.58 -0.52 -2.22
CA GLY A 113 17.79 0.24 -3.20
C GLY A 113 18.05 -0.21 -4.64
N ARG A 114 19.32 -0.46 -4.98
CA ARG A 114 19.71 -1.02 -6.29
C ARG A 114 19.15 -2.41 -6.50
N TYR A 115 19.23 -3.28 -5.47
CA TYR A 115 18.62 -4.60 -5.51
C TYR A 115 17.11 -4.51 -5.77
N LEU A 116 16.38 -3.72 -5.01
CA LEU A 116 14.94 -3.58 -5.19
C LEU A 116 14.58 -3.11 -6.62
N LYS A 117 15.33 -2.16 -7.18
CA LYS A 117 15.10 -1.67 -8.54
C LYS A 117 15.47 -2.67 -9.63
N SER A 118 16.30 -3.66 -9.37
CA SER A 118 16.60 -4.74 -10.31
C SER A 118 15.40 -5.68 -10.52
N ILE A 119 14.45 -5.70 -9.58
CA ILE A 119 13.25 -6.54 -9.63
C ILE A 119 12.22 -5.94 -10.57
N LYS A 120 11.76 -6.73 -11.55
CA LYS A 120 10.79 -6.28 -12.55
C LYS A 120 9.47 -5.88 -11.92
N GLY A 121 9.09 -4.63 -12.15
CA GLY A 121 7.90 -4.03 -11.57
C GLY A 121 8.18 -3.15 -10.35
N ILE A 122 9.40 -3.14 -9.81
CA ILE A 122 9.78 -2.26 -8.69
C ILE A 122 10.57 -1.07 -9.23
N GLY A 123 9.90 0.08 -9.30
CA GLY A 123 10.53 1.34 -9.67
C GLY A 123 11.03 2.12 -8.43
N PRO A 124 11.68 3.28 -8.64
CA PRO A 124 12.34 4.05 -7.59
C PRO A 124 11.41 4.47 -6.44
N VAL A 125 10.17 4.82 -6.74
CA VAL A 125 9.18 5.24 -5.72
C VAL A 125 8.79 4.07 -4.81
N LEU A 126 8.56 2.88 -5.40
CA LEU A 126 8.23 1.67 -4.63
C LEU A 126 9.43 1.20 -3.81
N ALA A 127 10.64 1.23 -4.39
CA ALA A 127 11.87 0.88 -3.69
C ALA A 127 12.14 1.83 -2.51
N ALA A 128 12.08 3.15 -2.74
CA ALA A 128 12.26 4.14 -1.69
C ALA A 128 11.21 3.99 -0.56
N GLY A 129 9.94 3.73 -0.91
CA GLY A 129 8.90 3.49 0.07
C GLY A 129 9.17 2.25 0.92
N LEU A 130 9.61 1.13 0.33
CA LEU A 130 9.99 -0.08 1.08
C LEU A 130 11.13 0.21 2.06
N LEU A 131 12.20 0.86 1.60
CA LEU A 131 13.34 1.26 2.45
C LEU A 131 12.91 2.17 3.60
N ALA A 132 11.96 3.07 3.34
CA ALA A 132 11.50 4.03 4.34
C ALA A 132 10.57 3.40 5.41
N TYR A 133 9.79 2.38 5.07
CA TYR A 133 8.82 1.78 6.00
C TYR A 133 9.33 0.51 6.68
N LEU A 134 10.18 -0.29 6.04
CA LEU A 134 10.69 -1.53 6.60
C LEU A 134 11.97 -1.27 7.41
N ASN A 135 12.08 -1.94 8.56
CA ASN A 135 13.25 -1.87 9.41
C ASN A 135 13.58 -3.28 9.91
N ILE A 136 14.73 -3.79 9.48
CA ILE A 136 15.20 -5.13 9.85
C ILE A 136 15.55 -5.24 11.34
N ASP A 137 15.91 -4.15 12.02
CA ASP A 137 16.15 -4.15 13.47
C ASP A 137 14.93 -4.50 14.31
N LYS A 138 13.73 -4.37 13.71
CA LYS A 138 12.44 -4.62 14.37
C LYS A 138 11.78 -5.91 13.90
N ALA A 139 12.48 -6.70 13.10
CA ALA A 139 11.93 -7.92 12.51
C ALA A 139 12.90 -9.08 12.62
N ASN A 140 12.50 -10.12 13.36
CA ASN A 140 13.25 -11.37 13.48
C ASN A 140 12.86 -12.40 12.40
N HIS A 141 11.70 -12.20 11.76
CA HIS A 141 11.14 -13.11 10.76
C HIS A 141 10.39 -12.32 9.69
N ALA A 142 10.40 -12.80 8.46
CA ALA A 142 9.69 -12.20 7.33
C ALA A 142 8.19 -11.95 7.58
N ASN A 143 7.55 -12.82 8.37
CA ASN A 143 6.13 -12.67 8.72
C ASN A 143 5.83 -11.38 9.51
N GLN A 144 6.82 -10.79 10.18
CA GLN A 144 6.65 -9.50 10.86
C GLN A 144 6.52 -8.35 9.85
N PHE A 145 7.23 -8.39 8.72
CA PHE A 145 7.02 -7.45 7.62
C PHE A 145 5.62 -7.57 7.02
N ILE A 146 5.16 -8.82 6.80
CA ILE A 146 3.84 -9.13 6.26
C ILE A 146 2.73 -8.64 7.20
N SER A 147 2.89 -8.87 8.51
CA SER A 147 1.94 -8.41 9.53
C SER A 147 1.94 -6.89 9.66
N TYR A 148 3.12 -6.26 9.64
CA TYR A 148 3.26 -4.81 9.67
C TYR A 148 2.65 -4.13 8.45
N ALA A 149 2.69 -4.79 7.29
CA ALA A 149 2.01 -4.38 6.07
C ALA A 149 0.48 -4.64 6.08
N GLY A 150 -0.05 -5.31 7.11
CA GLY A 150 -1.48 -5.64 7.22
C GLY A 150 -1.97 -6.62 6.16
N LEU A 151 -1.09 -7.54 5.74
CA LEU A 151 -1.40 -8.57 4.73
C LEU A 151 -1.79 -9.91 5.34
N ASN A 152 -1.60 -10.12 6.66
CA ASN A 152 -2.12 -11.27 7.38
C ASN A 152 -3.58 -11.02 7.77
N ASP A 153 -4.48 -11.84 7.24
CA ASP A 153 -5.91 -11.55 7.25
C ASP A 153 -6.62 -11.77 8.59
N ASN A 154 -6.12 -12.61 9.51
CA ASN A 154 -6.96 -13.12 10.59
C ASN A 154 -6.44 -12.96 12.01
N ASN A 155 -5.16 -12.73 12.23
CA ASN A 155 -4.60 -12.80 13.58
C ASN A 155 -4.72 -11.49 14.39
N ASN A 156 -5.01 -10.36 13.73
CA ASN A 156 -5.13 -9.08 14.41
C ASN A 156 -6.17 -8.19 13.70
N PRO A 157 -7.46 -8.42 13.91
CA PRO A 157 -8.51 -7.68 13.23
C PRO A 157 -8.51 -6.20 13.65
N TRP A 158 -8.68 -5.32 12.69
CA TRP A 158 -8.90 -3.91 12.99
C TRP A 158 -10.32 -3.70 13.54
N LEU A 159 -10.41 -3.24 14.77
CA LEU A 159 -11.69 -3.00 15.45
C LEU A 159 -12.40 -1.74 14.96
N GLY A 160 -11.65 -0.71 14.55
CA GLY A 160 -12.21 0.59 14.26
C GLY A 160 -12.80 1.30 15.51
N ARG A 161 -13.49 2.40 15.30
CA ARG A 161 -14.08 3.18 16.40
C ARG A 161 -15.19 2.41 17.11
N ASP A 162 -16.11 1.83 16.36
CA ASP A 162 -17.28 1.15 16.94
C ASP A 162 -16.89 -0.15 17.66
N GLY A 163 -16.00 -0.95 17.05
CA GLY A 163 -15.52 -2.17 17.67
C GLY A 163 -14.69 -1.92 18.93
N SER A 164 -13.85 -0.88 18.95
CA SER A 164 -13.09 -0.50 20.14
C SER A 164 -14.01 0.00 21.26
N ALA A 165 -15.03 0.82 20.94
CA ALA A 165 -16.01 1.29 21.92
C ALA A 165 -16.79 0.13 22.55
N LYS A 166 -17.22 -0.84 21.73
CA LYS A 166 -17.89 -2.05 22.21
C LYS A 166 -16.99 -2.85 23.15
N LEU A 167 -15.74 -3.10 22.75
CA LEU A 167 -14.77 -3.83 23.57
C LEU A 167 -14.50 -3.12 24.89
N ILE A 168 -14.31 -1.80 24.90
CA ILE A 168 -14.10 -1.02 26.12
C ILE A 168 -15.32 -1.11 27.05
N LYS A 169 -16.54 -1.08 26.53
CA LYS A 169 -17.76 -1.26 27.33
C LYS A 169 -17.79 -2.63 28.01
N GLU A 170 -17.44 -3.69 27.29
CA GLU A 170 -17.35 -5.05 27.84
C GLU A 170 -16.27 -5.14 28.94
N LEU A 171 -15.09 -4.55 28.70
CA LEU A 171 -14.00 -4.55 29.68
C LEU A 171 -14.36 -3.78 30.95
N LYS A 172 -15.02 -2.62 30.88
CA LYS A 172 -15.52 -1.89 32.03
C LYS A 172 -16.49 -2.71 32.86
N THR A 173 -17.27 -3.60 32.26
CA THR A 173 -18.17 -4.50 32.95
C THR A 173 -17.41 -5.66 33.63
N MET A 174 -16.30 -6.13 33.01
CA MET A 174 -15.47 -7.21 33.57
C MET A 174 -14.56 -6.73 34.72
N PHE A 175 -14.14 -5.47 34.66
CA PHE A 175 -13.25 -4.85 35.63
C PHE A 175 -13.92 -3.62 36.29
N PRO A 176 -14.98 -3.82 37.15
CA PRO A 176 -15.76 -2.71 37.69
C PRO A 176 -14.96 -1.85 38.68
N ASP A 177 -13.98 -2.45 39.37
CA ASP A 177 -13.17 -1.78 40.41
C ASP A 177 -11.86 -1.20 39.84
N GLU A 178 -11.69 -1.21 38.50
CA GLU A 178 -10.48 -0.73 37.84
C GLU A 178 -10.32 0.80 38.00
N ASN A 179 -9.09 1.24 38.25
CA ASN A 179 -8.80 2.66 38.35
C ASN A 179 -8.89 3.31 36.93
N PRO A 180 -9.91 4.15 36.67
CA PRO A 180 -10.12 4.71 35.32
C PRO A 180 -9.02 5.68 34.86
N LYS A 181 -8.19 6.17 35.82
CA LYS A 181 -7.08 7.09 35.53
C LYS A 181 -5.76 6.39 35.28
N ASN A 182 -5.63 5.12 35.66
CA ASN A 182 -4.44 4.32 35.42
C ASN A 182 -4.78 2.83 35.42
N LEU A 183 -5.03 2.27 34.24
CA LEU A 183 -5.45 0.89 34.07
C LEU A 183 -4.33 -0.09 34.40
N SER A 184 -4.71 -1.22 35.01
CA SER A 184 -3.81 -2.30 35.39
C SER A 184 -3.38 -3.19 34.24
N ASP A 185 -2.36 -4.00 34.50
CA ASP A 185 -1.86 -4.98 33.57
C ASP A 185 -2.88 -6.10 33.24
N ASP A 186 -3.84 -6.38 34.16
CA ASP A 186 -4.90 -7.38 33.96
C ASP A 186 -5.81 -6.99 32.79
N VAL A 187 -6.16 -5.70 32.68
CA VAL A 187 -6.90 -5.18 31.53
C VAL A 187 -6.11 -5.37 30.24
N PHE A 188 -4.80 -5.14 30.25
CA PHE A 188 -3.95 -5.31 29.06
C PHE A 188 -3.82 -6.77 28.65
N ILE A 189 -3.71 -7.69 29.61
CA ILE A 189 -3.68 -9.14 29.35
C ILE A 189 -4.95 -9.59 28.66
N GLU A 190 -6.12 -9.16 29.14
CA GLU A 190 -7.41 -9.51 28.52
C GLU A 190 -7.54 -8.93 27.10
N ILE A 191 -7.04 -7.71 26.86
CA ILE A 191 -6.98 -7.13 25.51
C ILE A 191 -6.10 -7.96 24.59
N CYS A 192 -4.91 -8.36 25.04
CA CYS A 192 -4.00 -9.20 24.25
C CYS A 192 -4.67 -10.51 23.85
N ARG A 193 -5.39 -11.14 24.79
CA ARG A 193 -6.14 -12.38 24.53
C ARG A 193 -7.21 -12.21 23.44
N ARG A 194 -7.93 -11.07 23.45
CA ARG A 194 -9.04 -10.81 22.50
C ARG A 194 -8.60 -10.23 21.17
N THR A 195 -7.46 -9.52 21.13
CA THR A 195 -7.03 -8.77 19.94
C THR A 195 -5.75 -9.32 19.31
N HIS A 196 -5.10 -10.30 19.94
CA HIS A 196 -3.80 -10.84 19.54
C HIS A 196 -2.69 -9.78 19.40
N ARG A 197 -2.84 -8.62 20.05
CA ARG A 197 -1.80 -7.59 20.14
C ARG A 197 -0.79 -7.98 21.23
N SER A 198 0.49 -7.63 21.07
CA SER A 198 1.49 -7.89 22.09
C SER A 198 1.28 -7.00 23.31
N PHE A 199 1.61 -7.54 24.50
CA PHE A 199 1.45 -6.85 25.76
C PHE A 199 2.24 -5.53 25.79
N GLU A 200 3.50 -5.54 25.34
CA GLU A 200 4.33 -4.34 25.26
C GLU A 200 3.70 -3.28 24.36
N SER A 201 3.11 -3.70 23.23
CA SER A 201 2.44 -2.77 22.32
C SER A 201 1.20 -2.15 22.96
N VAL A 202 0.38 -2.94 23.66
CA VAL A 202 -0.79 -2.40 24.37
C VAL A 202 -0.36 -1.43 25.44
N ARG A 203 0.55 -1.86 26.33
CA ARG A 203 1.05 -1.06 27.46
C ARG A 203 1.72 0.23 27.01
N LEU A 204 2.54 0.20 25.95
CA LEU A 204 3.29 1.37 25.49
C LEU A 204 2.44 2.34 24.68
N TYR A 205 1.66 1.83 23.72
CA TYR A 205 0.99 2.67 22.73
C TYR A 205 -0.39 3.17 23.18
N SER A 206 -0.97 2.59 24.23
CA SER A 206 -2.22 3.07 24.82
C SER A 206 -2.03 4.18 25.87
N GLN A 207 -0.79 4.51 26.25
CA GLN A 207 -0.52 5.58 27.22
C GLN A 207 -1.04 6.93 26.76
N VAL A 208 -1.51 7.71 27.72
CA VAL A 208 -1.88 9.12 27.52
C VAL A 208 -0.66 9.90 27.04
N ARG A 209 -0.90 10.83 26.09
CA ARG A 209 0.14 11.70 25.56
C ARG A 209 -0.06 13.13 26.01
N GLU A 210 1.04 13.82 26.27
CA GLU A 210 1.06 15.26 26.49
C GLU A 210 0.64 15.99 25.22
N GLU A 211 -0.31 16.93 25.31
CA GLU A 211 -0.85 17.62 24.14
C GLU A 211 0.22 18.45 23.38
N LYS A 212 1.13 19.07 24.12
CA LYS A 212 2.14 19.98 23.52
C LYS A 212 3.36 19.24 23.02
N THR A 213 3.89 18.27 23.76
CA THR A 213 5.15 17.57 23.45
C THR A 213 4.93 16.23 22.77
N ASN A 214 3.69 15.71 22.79
CA ASN A 214 3.32 14.36 22.36
C ASN A 214 4.07 13.23 23.10
N GLU A 215 4.68 13.55 24.24
CA GLU A 215 5.37 12.57 25.10
C GLU A 215 4.40 11.68 25.86
N ARG A 216 4.79 10.44 26.13
CA ARG A 216 3.98 9.49 26.89
C ARG A 216 4.07 9.76 28.38
N LYS A 217 2.91 9.82 29.05
CA LYS A 217 2.81 10.12 30.50
C LYS A 217 3.00 8.91 31.42
N GLY A 218 3.24 7.72 30.87
CA GLY A 218 3.49 6.51 31.67
C GLY A 218 2.25 5.82 32.24
N TYR A 219 1.04 6.36 32.04
CA TYR A 219 -0.22 5.76 32.47
C TYR A 219 -1.23 5.66 31.33
N THR A 220 -2.21 4.77 31.46
CA THR A 220 -3.26 4.52 30.47
C THR A 220 -4.64 4.72 31.06
N THR A 221 -5.51 5.42 30.33
CA THR A 221 -6.93 5.59 30.66
C THR A 221 -7.82 4.80 29.71
N TRP A 222 -9.11 4.63 30.03
CA TRP A 222 -10.05 4.00 29.11
C TRP A 222 -10.14 4.70 27.75
N ASP A 223 -10.06 6.02 27.71
CA ASP A 223 -10.16 6.80 26.48
C ASP A 223 -8.89 6.68 25.61
N SER A 224 -7.70 6.74 26.23
CA SER A 224 -6.45 6.53 25.53
C SER A 224 -6.32 5.10 25.01
N LEU A 225 -6.79 4.11 25.77
CA LEU A 225 -6.86 2.72 25.37
C LEU A 225 -7.84 2.53 24.19
N GLN A 226 -9.03 3.10 24.27
CA GLN A 226 -10.00 3.06 23.16
C GLN A 226 -9.44 3.67 21.89
N SER A 227 -8.78 4.82 22.00
CA SER A 227 -8.12 5.49 20.87
C SER A 227 -7.04 4.61 20.24
N TYR A 228 -6.21 3.95 21.04
CA TYR A 228 -5.22 3.00 20.56
C TYR A 228 -5.86 1.80 19.86
N LEU A 229 -6.90 1.21 20.45
CA LEU A 229 -7.60 0.04 19.89
C LEU A 229 -8.35 0.37 18.59
N ALA A 230 -8.79 1.61 18.42
CA ALA A 230 -9.41 2.08 17.19
C ALA A 230 -8.43 2.21 16.01
N MET A 231 -7.13 2.35 16.31
CA MET A 231 -6.11 2.39 15.28
C MET A 231 -5.91 1.02 14.63
N PRO A 232 -5.64 0.97 13.31
CA PRO A 232 -5.29 -0.30 12.67
C PRO A 232 -4.01 -0.87 13.29
N PRO A 233 -3.94 -2.19 13.48
CA PRO A 233 -2.76 -2.87 14.05
C PRO A 233 -1.62 -3.06 13.04
N TYR A 234 -1.61 -2.28 11.98
CA TYR A 234 -0.65 -2.32 10.90
C TYR A 234 -0.38 -0.91 10.35
N ASN A 235 0.70 -0.75 9.60
CA ASN A 235 1.02 0.51 8.93
C ASN A 235 0.15 0.67 7.67
N LYS A 236 -0.70 1.71 7.64
CA LYS A 236 -1.63 1.99 6.53
C LYS A 236 -0.91 2.36 5.24
N ASP A 237 0.17 3.11 5.34
CA ASP A 237 0.90 3.63 4.19
C ASP A 237 1.67 2.50 3.52
N LEU A 238 2.33 1.64 4.33
CA LEU A 238 2.95 0.42 3.84
C LEU A 238 1.92 -0.53 3.20
N LYS A 239 0.71 -0.66 3.78
CA LYS A 239 -0.37 -1.45 3.18
C LYS A 239 -0.77 -0.90 1.81
N THR A 240 -0.88 0.41 1.69
CA THR A 240 -1.17 1.08 0.42
C THR A 240 -0.02 0.89 -0.57
N LEU A 241 1.23 0.99 -0.13
CA LEU A 241 2.40 0.70 -0.94
C LEU A 241 2.39 -0.75 -1.45
N CYS A 242 2.09 -1.72 -0.59
CA CYS A 242 1.95 -3.13 -0.95
C CYS A 242 0.85 -3.37 -1.98
N TYR A 243 -0.27 -2.64 -1.89
CA TYR A 243 -1.30 -2.69 -2.92
C TYR A 243 -0.76 -2.21 -4.28
N LYS A 244 -0.01 -1.09 -4.31
CA LYS A 244 0.61 -0.56 -5.53
C LYS A 244 1.67 -1.51 -6.10
N ILE A 245 2.43 -2.19 -5.26
CA ILE A 245 3.37 -3.26 -5.66
C ILE A 245 2.60 -4.42 -6.32
N GLY A 246 1.48 -4.85 -5.74
CA GLY A 246 0.63 -5.89 -6.32
C GLY A 246 0.05 -5.49 -7.69
N GLU A 247 -0.37 -4.23 -7.85
CA GLU A 247 -0.79 -3.71 -9.17
C GLU A 247 0.37 -3.70 -10.16
N SER A 248 1.58 -3.32 -9.73
CA SER A 248 2.77 -3.35 -10.59
C SER A 248 3.11 -4.76 -11.05
N PHE A 249 3.09 -5.76 -10.18
CA PHE A 249 3.32 -7.16 -10.54
C PHE A 249 2.25 -7.69 -11.51
N LYS A 250 1.01 -7.27 -11.36
CA LYS A 250 -0.06 -7.55 -12.33
C LYS A 250 0.27 -6.95 -13.70
N MET A 251 0.75 -5.70 -13.75
CA MET A 251 1.09 -5.03 -15.01
C MET A 251 2.24 -5.72 -15.76
N VAL A 252 3.23 -6.23 -15.04
CA VAL A 252 4.36 -6.97 -15.64
C VAL A 252 4.09 -8.47 -15.80
N SER A 253 2.88 -8.94 -15.48
CA SER A 253 2.55 -10.38 -15.49
C SER A 253 2.64 -11.02 -16.87
N GLY A 254 2.54 -10.26 -17.96
CA GLY A 254 2.77 -10.73 -19.32
C GLY A 254 4.24 -10.98 -19.68
N ARG A 255 5.18 -10.52 -18.83
CA ARG A 255 6.62 -10.66 -19.11
C ARG A 255 7.14 -11.99 -18.57
N GLU A 256 7.66 -12.85 -19.43
CA GLU A 256 8.19 -14.17 -19.05
C GLU A 256 9.38 -14.08 -18.06
N SER A 257 10.12 -13.01 -18.10
CA SER A 257 11.26 -12.77 -17.23
C SER A 257 10.88 -12.20 -15.84
N SER A 258 9.59 -11.96 -15.55
CA SER A 258 9.15 -11.49 -14.24
C SER A 258 8.67 -12.66 -13.37
N LEU A 259 9.41 -12.97 -12.31
CA LEU A 259 9.03 -13.99 -11.33
C LEU A 259 7.68 -13.64 -10.68
N TYR A 260 7.56 -12.43 -10.13
CA TYR A 260 6.35 -12.03 -9.40
C TYR A 260 5.15 -11.87 -10.33
N GLY A 261 5.37 -11.51 -11.60
CA GLY A 261 4.34 -11.55 -12.63
C GLY A 261 3.82 -12.95 -12.89
N LYS A 262 4.71 -13.95 -12.96
CA LYS A 262 4.35 -15.39 -13.08
C LYS A 262 3.58 -15.88 -11.85
N LEU A 263 4.10 -15.61 -10.65
CA LEU A 263 3.46 -15.99 -9.39
C LEU A 263 2.04 -15.40 -9.27
N TYR A 264 1.85 -14.15 -9.68
CA TYR A 264 0.52 -13.54 -9.74
C TYR A 264 -0.42 -14.31 -10.69
N ARG A 265 0.03 -14.65 -11.92
CA ARG A 265 -0.79 -15.41 -12.87
C ARG A 265 -1.16 -16.80 -12.34
N GLN A 266 -0.19 -17.53 -11.81
CA GLN A 266 -0.40 -18.86 -11.22
C GLN A 266 -1.38 -18.80 -10.05
N ARG A 267 -1.17 -17.86 -9.12
CA ARG A 267 -2.07 -17.68 -7.99
C ARG A 267 -3.47 -17.28 -8.42
N LYS A 268 -3.60 -16.38 -9.40
CA LYS A 268 -4.92 -15.99 -9.92
C LYS A 268 -5.65 -17.16 -10.58
N ALA A 269 -4.96 -18.01 -11.34
CA ALA A 269 -5.54 -19.21 -11.93
C ALA A 269 -6.02 -20.17 -10.83
N TYR A 270 -5.20 -20.44 -9.83
CA TYR A 270 -5.57 -21.27 -8.68
C TYR A 270 -6.80 -20.73 -7.93
N GLU A 271 -6.83 -19.44 -7.60
CA GLU A 271 -7.97 -18.82 -6.92
C GLU A 271 -9.23 -18.84 -7.79
N THR A 272 -9.10 -18.78 -9.12
CA THR A 272 -10.22 -18.86 -10.06
C THR A 272 -10.82 -20.26 -10.06
N ILE A 273 -9.99 -21.30 -10.12
CA ILE A 273 -10.44 -22.70 -10.05
C ILE A 273 -11.20 -22.96 -8.75
N LYS A 274 -10.65 -22.55 -7.61
CA LYS A 274 -11.33 -22.66 -6.30
C LYS A 274 -12.67 -21.94 -6.28
N ASN A 275 -12.73 -20.76 -6.87
CA ASN A 275 -13.95 -19.98 -6.98
C ASN A 275 -15.01 -20.66 -7.86
N ASP A 276 -14.57 -21.28 -8.95
CA ASP A 276 -15.45 -22.02 -9.86
C ASP A 276 -16.00 -23.30 -9.21
N ASN A 277 -15.22 -23.93 -8.35
CA ASN A 277 -15.62 -25.07 -7.51
C ASN A 277 -16.44 -24.67 -6.27
N LEU A 278 -16.84 -23.40 -6.15
CA LEU A 278 -17.64 -22.86 -5.04
C LEU A 278 -16.97 -22.98 -3.65
N GLU A 279 -15.66 -23.15 -3.57
CA GLU A 279 -14.94 -23.22 -2.28
C GLU A 279 -15.02 -21.93 -1.46
N TYR A 280 -15.50 -20.84 -2.04
CA TYR A 280 -15.71 -19.55 -1.37
C TYR A 280 -17.19 -19.23 -1.11
N ALA A 281 -18.09 -20.22 -1.20
CA ALA A 281 -19.54 -19.99 -1.05
C ALA A 281 -19.90 -19.39 0.31
N ASP A 282 -19.34 -19.92 1.41
CA ASP A 282 -19.57 -19.40 2.76
C ASP A 282 -19.06 -17.95 2.92
N GLN A 283 -17.89 -17.65 2.35
CA GLN A 283 -17.33 -16.30 2.35
C GLN A 283 -18.22 -15.33 1.55
N ALA A 284 -18.72 -15.76 0.40
CA ALA A 284 -19.63 -14.96 -0.42
C ALA A 284 -20.95 -14.66 0.33
N ALA A 285 -21.54 -15.66 0.97
CA ALA A 285 -22.74 -15.51 1.78
C ALA A 285 -22.52 -14.57 2.98
N ALA A 286 -21.41 -14.71 3.68
CA ALA A 286 -21.04 -13.85 4.81
C ALA A 286 -20.88 -12.38 4.38
N ILE A 287 -20.29 -12.12 3.20
CA ILE A 287 -20.14 -10.76 2.66
C ILE A 287 -21.51 -10.16 2.32
N LEU A 288 -22.41 -10.91 1.68
CA LEU A 288 -23.77 -10.43 1.37
C LEU A 288 -24.57 -10.10 2.63
N LYS A 289 -24.40 -10.90 3.69
CA LYS A 289 -25.06 -10.65 4.98
C LYS A 289 -24.52 -9.41 5.69
N LYS A 290 -23.22 -9.14 5.55
CA LYS A 290 -22.54 -8.05 6.29
C LYS A 290 -22.57 -6.70 5.57
N LYS A 291 -22.57 -6.70 4.23
CA LYS A 291 -22.46 -5.49 3.41
C LYS A 291 -23.71 -5.24 2.59
N ASN A 292 -24.15 -3.97 2.58
CA ASN A 292 -25.20 -3.54 1.66
C ASN A 292 -24.60 -3.37 0.26
N ILE A 293 -24.81 -4.37 -0.61
CA ILE A 293 -24.30 -4.37 -1.99
C ILE A 293 -25.49 -4.20 -2.94
N GLY A 294 -25.41 -3.25 -3.85
CA GLY A 294 -26.47 -2.97 -4.82
C GLY A 294 -26.77 -4.18 -5.70
N LYS A 295 -28.03 -4.62 -5.76
CA LYS A 295 -28.47 -5.84 -6.48
C LYS A 295 -28.15 -5.84 -7.98
N GLY A 296 -28.02 -4.66 -8.61
CA GLY A 296 -27.67 -4.52 -10.03
C GLY A 296 -26.19 -4.71 -10.34
N THR A 297 -25.30 -4.74 -9.33
CA THR A 297 -23.86 -4.82 -9.53
C THR A 297 -23.38 -6.23 -9.87
N ASP A 298 -22.29 -6.32 -10.64
CA ASP A 298 -21.65 -7.61 -10.93
C ASP A 298 -21.11 -8.29 -9.66
N ALA A 299 -20.74 -7.52 -8.66
CA ALA A 299 -20.34 -8.02 -7.35
C ALA A 299 -21.49 -8.76 -6.67
N TYR A 300 -22.68 -8.17 -6.63
CA TYR A 300 -23.87 -8.83 -6.07
C TYR A 300 -24.22 -10.13 -6.82
N LYS A 301 -24.21 -10.06 -8.17
CA LYS A 301 -24.49 -11.23 -9.01
C LYS A 301 -23.51 -12.39 -8.77
N ALA A 302 -22.23 -12.07 -8.52
CA ALA A 302 -21.24 -13.09 -8.20
C ALA A 302 -21.48 -13.70 -6.81
N TYR A 303 -21.61 -12.86 -5.78
CA TYR A 303 -21.82 -13.32 -4.41
C TYR A 303 -23.11 -14.12 -4.24
N SER A 304 -24.20 -13.74 -4.92
CA SER A 304 -25.47 -14.48 -4.88
C SER A 304 -25.40 -15.87 -5.52
N LYS A 305 -24.38 -16.12 -6.35
CA LYS A 305 -24.07 -17.45 -6.92
C LYS A 305 -23.03 -18.22 -6.09
N GLY A 306 -22.71 -17.79 -4.88
CA GLY A 306 -21.68 -18.40 -4.04
C GLY A 306 -20.25 -18.16 -4.54
N LYS A 307 -20.01 -17.21 -5.44
CA LYS A 307 -18.71 -16.91 -6.02
C LYS A 307 -18.20 -15.54 -5.59
N LEU A 308 -16.88 -15.39 -5.52
CA LEU A 308 -16.23 -14.09 -5.35
C LEU A 308 -16.16 -13.37 -6.71
N PRO A 309 -16.36 -12.04 -6.76
CA PRO A 309 -16.18 -11.24 -7.97
C PRO A 309 -14.74 -11.30 -8.49
N LYS A 310 -14.55 -11.08 -9.79
CA LYS A 310 -13.22 -11.07 -10.44
C LYS A 310 -12.20 -10.16 -9.73
N ALA A 311 -12.62 -8.98 -9.29
CA ALA A 311 -11.78 -8.04 -8.55
C ALA A 311 -11.32 -8.62 -7.20
N HIS A 312 -12.15 -9.39 -6.51
CA HIS A 312 -11.80 -10.05 -5.25
C HIS A 312 -10.75 -11.15 -5.47
N ILE A 313 -10.94 -11.99 -6.50
CA ILE A 313 -9.97 -13.01 -6.91
C ILE A 313 -8.62 -12.37 -7.26
N GLN A 314 -8.64 -11.27 -8.04
CA GLN A 314 -7.43 -10.51 -8.36
C GLN A 314 -6.73 -10.01 -7.10
N ALA A 315 -7.44 -9.40 -6.17
CA ALA A 315 -6.87 -8.88 -4.93
C ALA A 315 -6.26 -9.99 -4.04
N ARG A 316 -6.85 -11.20 -4.04
CA ARG A 316 -6.27 -12.37 -3.36
C ARG A 316 -4.94 -12.78 -3.97
N ALA A 317 -4.88 -12.87 -5.31
CA ALA A 317 -3.65 -13.21 -6.03
C ALA A 317 -2.55 -12.17 -5.81
N GLN A 318 -2.88 -10.88 -5.87
CA GLN A 318 -1.93 -9.78 -5.60
C GLN A 318 -1.36 -9.88 -4.19
N ARG A 319 -2.20 -10.04 -3.16
CA ARG A 319 -1.75 -10.17 -1.77
C ARG A 319 -0.83 -11.36 -1.56
N ALA A 320 -1.15 -12.52 -2.15
CA ALA A 320 -0.31 -13.71 -2.06
C ALA A 320 1.07 -13.47 -2.67
N THR A 321 1.13 -12.86 -3.85
CA THR A 321 2.38 -12.52 -4.53
C THR A 321 3.21 -11.52 -3.73
N VAL A 322 2.59 -10.48 -3.19
CA VAL A 322 3.29 -9.47 -2.38
C VAL A 322 3.82 -10.06 -1.08
N LYS A 323 3.15 -11.04 -0.47
CA LYS A 323 3.68 -11.75 0.71
C LYS A 323 5.00 -12.47 0.39
N ILE A 324 5.08 -13.18 -0.74
CA ILE A 324 6.32 -13.83 -1.20
C ILE A 324 7.40 -12.78 -1.45
N PHE A 325 7.06 -11.69 -2.12
CA PHE A 325 7.99 -10.59 -2.37
C PHE A 325 8.53 -9.98 -1.07
N LEU A 326 7.68 -9.68 -0.08
CA LEU A 326 8.12 -9.16 1.22
C LEU A 326 9.00 -10.14 1.98
N HIS A 327 8.83 -11.45 1.77
CA HIS A 327 9.72 -12.46 2.31
C HIS A 327 11.13 -12.29 1.72
N HIS A 328 11.25 -12.23 0.40
CA HIS A 328 12.54 -12.00 -0.26
C HIS A 328 13.17 -10.65 0.07
N VAL A 329 12.35 -9.61 0.31
CA VAL A 329 12.84 -8.31 0.82
C VAL A 329 13.44 -8.47 2.22
N PHE A 330 12.79 -9.25 3.09
CA PHE A 330 13.33 -9.56 4.42
C PHE A 330 14.67 -10.30 4.30
N ASP A 331 14.74 -11.32 3.46
CA ASP A 331 15.95 -12.12 3.25
C ASP A 331 17.13 -11.25 2.80
N ALA A 332 16.90 -10.35 1.84
CA ALA A 332 17.90 -9.41 1.36
C ALA A 332 18.36 -8.42 2.44
N MET A 333 17.42 -7.81 3.19
CA MET A 333 17.74 -6.89 4.29
C MET A 333 18.44 -7.59 5.45
N TYR A 334 18.10 -8.87 5.71
CA TYR A 334 18.74 -9.67 6.73
C TYR A 334 20.19 -9.95 6.35
N PHE A 335 20.43 -10.37 5.11
CA PHE A 335 21.78 -10.64 4.60
C PHE A 335 22.63 -9.35 4.55
N GLU A 336 22.08 -8.23 4.07
CA GLU A 336 22.77 -6.92 4.06
C GLU A 336 23.28 -6.55 5.46
N LYS A 337 22.47 -6.85 6.49
CA LYS A 337 22.80 -6.44 7.85
C LYS A 337 23.73 -7.39 8.58
N TYR A 338 23.49 -8.69 8.47
CA TYR A 338 24.17 -9.69 9.30
C TYR A 338 25.25 -10.48 8.56
N HIS A 339 25.29 -10.41 7.22
CA HIS A 339 26.18 -11.16 6.33
C HIS A 339 26.11 -12.68 6.54
N ILE A 340 24.97 -13.18 6.98
CA ILE A 340 24.62 -14.59 7.10
C ILE A 340 23.31 -14.86 6.40
N ASP A 341 23.08 -16.12 6.01
CA ASP A 341 21.82 -16.50 5.39
C ASP A 341 20.64 -16.29 6.35
N PRO A 342 19.50 -15.82 5.83
CA PRO A 342 18.31 -15.62 6.63
C PRO A 342 17.78 -16.96 7.18
N PRO A 343 17.02 -16.95 8.30
CA PRO A 343 16.42 -18.16 8.84
C PRO A 343 15.45 -18.79 7.84
N THR A 344 15.41 -20.11 7.82
CA THR A 344 14.47 -20.87 6.96
C THR A 344 13.04 -20.39 7.18
N PRO A 345 12.27 -20.17 6.11
CA PRO A 345 10.86 -19.78 6.24
C PRO A 345 10.06 -20.76 7.08
N TYR A 346 9.30 -20.25 8.05
CA TYR A 346 8.45 -21.08 8.94
C TYR A 346 7.55 -22.07 8.19
N VAL A 347 7.03 -21.67 7.02
CA VAL A 347 6.16 -22.53 6.20
C VAL A 347 6.89 -23.75 5.64
N LEU A 348 8.17 -23.64 5.38
CA LEU A 348 9.02 -24.76 4.93
C LEU A 348 9.45 -25.63 6.12
N GLU A 349 9.82 -25.00 7.23
CA GLU A 349 10.38 -25.70 8.39
C GLU A 349 9.30 -26.46 9.18
N TYR A 350 8.10 -25.87 9.35
CA TYR A 350 7.06 -26.38 10.26
C TYR A 350 5.73 -26.75 9.59
N MET A 351 5.47 -26.31 8.36
CA MET A 351 4.17 -26.54 7.69
C MET A 351 4.25 -27.51 6.50
N GLY A 352 5.41 -28.16 6.30
CA GLY A 352 5.58 -29.21 5.28
C GLY A 352 5.50 -28.74 3.83
N HIS A 353 5.74 -27.44 3.56
CA HIS A 353 5.91 -26.96 2.19
C HIS A 353 7.29 -27.38 1.68
N GLU A 354 7.33 -28.05 0.53
CA GLU A 354 8.58 -28.58 -0.05
C GLU A 354 9.21 -27.62 -1.07
N ASP A 355 8.41 -26.74 -1.68
CA ASP A 355 8.86 -25.86 -2.75
C ASP A 355 9.32 -24.51 -2.22
N MET A 356 10.63 -24.27 -2.24
CA MET A 356 11.20 -22.96 -1.97
C MET A 356 11.17 -22.11 -3.25
N ILE A 357 10.57 -20.93 -3.15
CA ILE A 357 10.58 -19.93 -4.21
C ILE A 357 11.76 -18.99 -3.96
N TYR A 358 12.74 -19.02 -4.86
CA TYR A 358 13.90 -18.12 -4.80
C TYR A 358 13.58 -16.73 -5.39
N PRO A 359 14.25 -15.65 -4.94
CA PRO A 359 14.07 -14.34 -5.51
C PRO A 359 14.45 -14.28 -7.00
N GLU A 360 13.88 -13.31 -7.74
CA GLU A 360 14.11 -13.11 -9.18
C GLU A 360 15.57 -12.81 -9.52
N VAL A 361 16.23 -12.11 -8.60
CA VAL A 361 17.64 -11.70 -8.70
C VAL A 361 18.32 -12.08 -7.40
N ASP A 362 19.52 -12.63 -7.47
CA ASP A 362 20.28 -12.94 -6.27
C ASP A 362 20.69 -11.65 -5.57
N TYR A 363 20.17 -11.45 -4.36
CA TYR A 363 20.47 -10.27 -3.57
C TYR A 363 21.92 -10.19 -3.11
N LYS A 364 22.61 -11.36 -3.00
CA LYS A 364 24.01 -11.42 -2.56
C LYS A 364 24.98 -10.70 -3.51
N GLU A 365 24.58 -10.49 -4.77
CA GLU A 365 25.37 -9.74 -5.74
C GLU A 365 25.45 -8.23 -5.45
N PHE A 366 24.64 -7.72 -4.52
CA PHE A 366 24.55 -6.29 -4.21
C PHE A 366 25.23 -5.86 -2.91
N PHE A 367 25.65 -6.82 -2.06
CA PHE A 367 26.13 -6.58 -0.69
C PHE A 367 27.54 -7.07 -0.40
#